data_822686c6a1319de221f5826fa025bfd8
#
_entry.id   822686c6a1319de221f5826fa025bfd8
#
_cell.length_a   1.000
_cell.length_b   1.000
_cell.length_c   1.000
_cell.angle_alpha   90.00
_cell.angle_beta   90.00
_cell.angle_gamma   90.00
#
_symmetry.space_group_name_H-M   'P 1'
#
loop_
_entity.id
_entity.type
_entity.pdbx_description
1 polymer ?
#
loop_
_entity_poly.entity_id
_entity_poly.type
_entity_poly.pdbx_seq_one_letter_code
_entity_poly.pdbx_strand_id
1 'polypeptide(L)'
;MTEPQVIEKHRLASPATTPQALAWDSRNKRFWMGSRDLRRIYAIDPENGTILKQQEAPGIPWAAVALNGELRFTIGEGPDDDRYIYRYTAEDGFSKMFACPDFTGSYLSFDGKNLYMSQWYKKRILKFDDKGNVIREIDVGAEICGHTFANGSLYVLRGQERPNEDWRIARVNTQEETPAAEDIGVVPFASRSLTFDGELFWSNHRAKDTIISFALPK
;
A
#
# COMPACT_ATOMS: atom_id res chain seq x y z
N MET A 1 30.80 4.81 3.71
CA MET A 1 29.84 5.59 2.89
C MET A 1 28.48 5.39 3.53
N THR A 2 27.73 6.46 3.79
CA THR A 2 26.34 6.35 4.28
C THR A 2 25.47 5.84 3.15
N GLU A 3 24.58 4.88 3.45
CA GLU A 3 23.59 4.39 2.46
C GLU A 3 22.72 5.56 1.96
N PRO A 4 22.37 5.58 0.66
CA PRO A 4 21.50 6.62 0.12
C PRO A 4 20.14 6.57 0.79
N GLN A 5 19.57 7.74 1.10
CA GLN A 5 18.25 7.85 1.72
C GLN A 5 17.27 8.52 0.78
N VAL A 6 15.98 8.17 0.88
CA VAL A 6 14.92 8.89 0.19
C VAL A 6 14.87 10.35 0.63
N ILE A 7 14.43 11.22 -0.26
CA ILE A 7 14.37 12.66 -0.03
C ILE A 7 12.92 13.05 0.26
N GLU A 8 12.60 13.31 1.53
CA GLU A 8 11.28 13.83 1.91
C GLU A 8 10.96 15.13 1.18
N LYS A 9 9.72 15.27 0.67
CA LYS A 9 9.25 16.45 -0.08
C LYS A 9 8.12 17.17 0.64
N HIS A 10 7.07 16.44 1.01
CA HIS A 10 5.89 17.00 1.67
C HIS A 10 5.46 16.13 2.83
N ARG A 11 4.80 16.74 3.79
CA ARG A 11 4.23 16.07 4.94
C ARG A 11 2.84 16.64 5.22
N LEU A 12 1.84 15.75 5.22
CA LEU A 12 0.46 16.05 5.58
C LEU A 12 0.14 15.42 6.94
N ALA A 13 -0.67 16.10 7.74
CA ALA A 13 -1.27 15.46 8.90
C ALA A 13 -2.25 14.37 8.42
N SER A 14 -2.21 13.20 9.06
CA SER A 14 -3.24 12.19 8.83
C SER A 14 -4.57 12.67 9.42
N PRO A 15 -5.70 12.48 8.74
CA PRO A 15 -7.01 12.85 9.29
C PRO A 15 -7.45 11.97 10.48
N ALA A 16 -6.72 10.89 10.74
CA ALA A 16 -7.02 9.93 11.79
C ALA A 16 -5.75 9.25 12.31
N THR A 17 -5.84 8.71 13.52
CA THR A 17 -4.76 7.91 14.13
C THR A 17 -4.54 6.59 13.39
N THR A 18 -3.34 6.03 13.57
CA THR A 18 -2.94 4.73 13.01
C THR A 18 -3.23 4.59 11.51
N PRO A 19 -2.71 5.52 10.66
CA PRO A 19 -2.86 5.42 9.24
C PRO A 19 -2.18 4.14 8.71
N GLN A 20 -2.93 3.34 7.95
CA GLN A 20 -2.50 2.02 7.49
C GLN A 20 -2.58 1.86 5.98
N ALA A 21 -3.78 1.86 5.41
CA ALA A 21 -3.98 1.85 3.95
C ALA A 21 -3.69 3.23 3.35
N LEU A 22 -3.14 3.27 2.13
CA LEU A 22 -2.99 4.49 1.35
C LEU A 22 -3.03 4.16 -0.14
N ALA A 23 -3.84 4.90 -0.89
CA ALA A 23 -3.91 4.80 -2.35
C ALA A 23 -4.06 6.18 -2.99
N TRP A 24 -3.42 6.40 -4.13
CA TRP A 24 -3.63 7.55 -4.99
C TRP A 24 -4.71 7.26 -6.02
N ASP A 25 -5.78 8.02 -5.98
CA ASP A 25 -6.85 8.01 -7.00
C ASP A 25 -6.53 9.06 -8.06
N SER A 26 -5.86 8.65 -9.12
CA SER A 26 -5.41 9.54 -10.20
C SER A 26 -6.57 10.16 -10.96
N ARG A 27 -7.74 9.52 -11.02
CA ARG A 27 -8.94 10.01 -11.71
C ARG A 27 -9.54 11.21 -10.98
N ASN A 28 -9.64 11.11 -9.64
CA ASN A 28 -10.26 12.14 -8.82
C ASN A 28 -9.24 13.04 -8.10
N LYS A 29 -7.93 12.85 -8.36
CA LYS A 29 -6.82 13.64 -7.79
C LYS A 29 -6.90 13.75 -6.27
N ARG A 30 -7.01 12.61 -5.57
CA ARG A 30 -7.12 12.54 -4.11
C ARG A 30 -6.47 11.28 -3.57
N PHE A 31 -6.15 11.31 -2.28
CA PHE A 31 -5.76 10.10 -1.57
C PHE A 31 -6.98 9.42 -0.95
N TRP A 32 -6.87 8.09 -0.83
CA TRP A 32 -7.69 7.29 0.06
C TRP A 32 -6.79 6.69 1.13
N MET A 33 -7.11 6.97 2.40
CA MET A 33 -6.39 6.48 3.57
C MET A 33 -7.32 5.64 4.44
N GLY A 34 -6.81 4.53 5.00
CA GLY A 34 -7.52 3.72 5.99
C GLY A 34 -6.88 3.88 7.37
N SER A 35 -7.69 4.11 8.40
CA SER A 35 -7.27 4.03 9.79
C SER A 35 -7.51 2.61 10.31
N ARG A 36 -6.45 1.99 10.83
CA ARG A 36 -6.51 0.65 11.41
C ARG A 36 -7.45 0.57 12.61
N ASP A 37 -7.26 1.45 13.58
CA ASP A 37 -7.96 1.38 14.86
C ASP A 37 -9.40 1.88 14.76
N LEU A 38 -9.65 2.88 13.91
CA LEU A 38 -10.99 3.42 13.71
C LEU A 38 -11.84 2.61 12.72
N ARG A 39 -11.24 1.64 12.00
CA ARG A 39 -11.90 0.84 10.96
C ARG A 39 -12.70 1.71 9.99
N ARG A 40 -12.05 2.76 9.49
CA ARG A 40 -12.67 3.79 8.65
C ARG A 40 -11.74 4.17 7.51
N ILE A 41 -12.30 4.54 6.38
CA ILE A 41 -11.57 5.09 5.24
C ILE A 41 -11.90 6.57 5.05
N TYR A 42 -10.93 7.32 4.53
CA TYR A 42 -10.99 8.75 4.30
C TYR A 42 -10.52 9.06 2.88
N ALA A 43 -11.31 9.84 2.12
CA ALA A 43 -10.81 10.54 0.96
C ALA A 43 -10.22 11.88 1.42
N ILE A 44 -9.02 12.20 0.97
CA ILE A 44 -8.21 13.32 1.47
C ILE A 44 -7.75 14.18 0.30
N ASP A 45 -7.85 15.48 0.47
CA ASP A 45 -7.23 16.47 -0.41
C ASP A 45 -5.70 16.37 -0.33
N PRO A 46 -4.99 16.18 -1.45
CA PRO A 46 -3.53 16.02 -1.47
C PRO A 46 -2.76 17.28 -1.13
N GLU A 47 -3.36 18.47 -1.24
CA GLU A 47 -2.67 19.75 -1.00
C GLU A 47 -2.60 20.08 0.50
N ASN A 48 -3.65 19.77 1.25
CA ASN A 48 -3.80 20.25 2.63
C ASN A 48 -4.22 19.17 3.64
N GLY A 49 -4.52 17.94 3.20
CA GLY A 49 -4.92 16.84 4.07
C GLY A 49 -6.36 16.90 4.57
N THR A 50 -7.20 17.83 4.06
CA THR A 50 -8.61 17.93 4.47
C THR A 50 -9.41 16.70 4.09
N ILE A 51 -10.33 16.29 4.94
CA ILE A 51 -11.24 15.17 4.69
C ILE A 51 -12.31 15.62 3.67
N LEU A 52 -12.32 14.98 2.50
CA LEU A 52 -13.32 15.14 1.45
C LEU A 52 -14.51 14.20 1.65
N LYS A 53 -14.26 13.01 2.15
CA LYS A 53 -15.25 11.98 2.45
C LYS A 53 -14.70 11.03 3.51
N GLN A 54 -15.61 10.44 4.29
CA GLN A 54 -15.29 9.35 5.22
C GLN A 54 -16.36 8.27 5.18
N GLN A 55 -15.96 7.03 5.45
CA GLN A 55 -16.83 5.87 5.42
C GLN A 55 -16.35 4.82 6.42
N GLU A 56 -17.25 4.15 7.13
CA GLU A 56 -16.92 2.97 7.92
C GLU A 56 -16.54 1.81 6.99
N ALA A 57 -15.50 1.09 7.39
CA ALA A 57 -15.08 -0.12 6.70
C ALA A 57 -15.68 -1.36 7.41
N PRO A 58 -15.96 -2.45 6.66
CA PRO A 58 -16.51 -3.68 7.26
C PRO A 58 -15.54 -4.40 8.22
N GLY A 59 -14.31 -3.94 8.32
CA GLY A 59 -13.27 -4.46 9.19
C GLY A 59 -12.03 -3.55 9.17
N ILE A 60 -10.85 -4.10 9.47
CA ILE A 60 -9.59 -3.34 9.48
C ILE A 60 -9.11 -3.11 8.03
N PRO A 61 -9.00 -1.85 7.55
CA PRO A 61 -8.51 -1.55 6.21
C PRO A 61 -6.97 -1.60 6.18
N TRP A 62 -6.41 -2.76 5.85
CA TRP A 62 -4.96 -2.99 5.81
C TRP A 62 -4.28 -2.33 4.62
N ALA A 63 -4.93 -2.37 3.47
CA ALA A 63 -4.39 -1.80 2.24
C ALA A 63 -5.48 -1.21 1.36
N ALA A 64 -5.07 -0.34 0.45
CA ALA A 64 -5.90 0.20 -0.63
C ALA A 64 -5.09 0.32 -1.92
N VAL A 65 -5.77 0.20 -3.06
CA VAL A 65 -5.26 0.56 -4.38
C VAL A 65 -6.40 1.07 -5.25
N ALA A 66 -6.14 2.09 -6.06
CA ALA A 66 -7.11 2.63 -7.02
C ALA A 66 -6.96 1.95 -8.39
N LEU A 67 -8.10 1.55 -8.96
CA LEU A 67 -8.21 0.91 -10.27
C LEU A 67 -9.29 1.62 -11.09
N ASN A 68 -8.91 2.44 -12.05
CA ASN A 68 -9.83 3.00 -13.08
C ASN A 68 -11.17 3.54 -12.55
N GLY A 69 -11.19 4.15 -11.37
CA GLY A 69 -12.37 4.79 -10.79
C GLY A 69 -13.07 4.02 -9.67
N GLU A 70 -12.57 2.85 -9.32
CA GLU A 70 -12.96 2.10 -8.12
C GLU A 70 -11.73 1.79 -7.27
N LEU A 71 -11.95 1.32 -6.06
CA LEU A 71 -10.87 0.93 -5.14
C LEU A 71 -10.95 -0.56 -4.82
N ARG A 72 -9.78 -1.14 -4.55
CA ARG A 72 -9.67 -2.43 -3.85
C ARG A 72 -9.05 -2.20 -2.49
N PHE A 73 -9.59 -2.91 -1.52
CA PHE A 73 -9.07 -2.93 -0.15
C PHE A 73 -8.77 -4.36 0.28
N THR A 74 -7.72 -4.53 1.06
CA THR A 74 -7.59 -5.69 1.93
C THR A 74 -8.25 -5.33 3.25
N ILE A 75 -9.29 -6.07 3.63
CA ILE A 75 -10.05 -5.86 4.88
C ILE A 75 -9.89 -7.09 5.77
N GLY A 76 -9.49 -6.87 7.01
CA GLY A 76 -9.44 -7.90 8.04
C GLY A 76 -10.74 -7.95 8.84
N GLU A 77 -11.35 -9.12 8.93
CA GLU A 77 -12.63 -9.33 9.58
C GLU A 77 -12.52 -10.28 10.78
N GLY A 78 -13.42 -10.10 11.72
CA GLY A 78 -13.56 -10.98 12.87
C GLY A 78 -12.39 -10.91 13.86
N PRO A 79 -12.38 -11.79 14.88
CA PRO A 79 -11.36 -11.82 15.92
C PRO A 79 -10.01 -12.33 15.42
N ASP A 80 -9.99 -13.16 14.37
CA ASP A 80 -8.79 -13.76 13.80
C ASP A 80 -8.17 -12.89 12.70
N ASP A 81 -8.80 -11.73 12.38
CA ASP A 81 -8.37 -10.80 11.33
C ASP A 81 -8.25 -11.48 9.96
N ASP A 82 -9.20 -12.38 9.65
CA ASP A 82 -9.27 -13.06 8.35
C ASP A 82 -9.41 -12.05 7.21
N ARG A 83 -8.52 -12.10 6.23
CA ARG A 83 -8.42 -11.06 5.22
C ARG A 83 -9.08 -11.42 3.91
N TYR A 84 -9.82 -10.42 3.39
CA TYR A 84 -10.57 -10.51 2.14
C TYR A 84 -10.25 -9.31 1.26
N ILE A 85 -10.34 -9.49 -0.05
CA ILE A 85 -10.35 -8.38 -1.00
C ILE A 85 -11.78 -7.87 -1.14
N TYR A 86 -11.90 -6.55 -0.96
CA TYR A 86 -13.14 -5.80 -1.14
C TYR A 86 -13.00 -4.83 -2.31
N ARG A 87 -14.07 -4.71 -3.08
CA ARG A 87 -14.29 -3.59 -3.98
C ARG A 87 -14.99 -2.47 -3.22
N TYR A 88 -14.63 -1.24 -3.51
CA TYR A 88 -15.32 -0.06 -3.02
C TYR A 88 -15.58 0.94 -4.13
N THR A 89 -16.81 1.44 -4.21
CA THR A 89 -17.18 2.60 -5.00
C THR A 89 -17.88 3.63 -4.11
N ALA A 90 -17.88 4.89 -4.52
CA ALA A 90 -18.58 5.93 -3.77
C ALA A 90 -20.11 5.76 -3.78
N GLU A 91 -20.64 5.05 -4.76
CA GLU A 91 -22.07 4.79 -4.99
C GLU A 91 -22.55 3.55 -4.24
N ASP A 92 -21.85 2.42 -4.41
CA ASP A 92 -22.29 1.12 -3.88
C ASP A 92 -21.71 0.80 -2.48
N GLY A 93 -20.67 1.54 -2.04
CA GLY A 93 -19.93 1.22 -0.82
C GLY A 93 -19.03 -0.01 -0.99
N PHE A 94 -18.86 -0.78 0.08
CA PHE A 94 -18.03 -1.98 0.11
C PHE A 94 -18.78 -3.22 -0.37
N SER A 95 -18.14 -4.02 -1.24
CA SER A 95 -18.60 -5.36 -1.61
C SER A 95 -17.45 -6.36 -1.55
N LYS A 96 -17.66 -7.46 -0.82
CA LYS A 96 -16.68 -8.54 -0.66
C LYS A 96 -16.50 -9.29 -1.98
N MET A 97 -15.25 -9.53 -2.39
CA MET A 97 -14.92 -10.23 -3.62
C MET A 97 -14.48 -11.67 -3.36
N PHE A 98 -13.32 -11.83 -2.73
CA PHE A 98 -12.73 -13.14 -2.45
C PHE A 98 -11.83 -13.11 -1.22
N ALA A 99 -11.56 -14.28 -0.64
CA ALA A 99 -10.63 -14.43 0.47
C ALA A 99 -9.19 -14.26 -0.02
N CYS A 100 -8.36 -13.59 0.76
CA CYS A 100 -6.92 -13.62 0.53
C CYS A 100 -6.38 -15.05 0.72
N PRO A 101 -5.40 -15.50 -0.09
CA PRO A 101 -4.78 -16.80 0.13
C PRO A 101 -4.29 -16.96 1.56
N ASP A 102 -4.63 -18.10 2.18
CA ASP A 102 -4.37 -18.39 3.61
C ASP A 102 -4.94 -17.33 4.57
N PHE A 103 -5.99 -16.62 4.17
CA PHE A 103 -6.59 -15.48 4.89
C PHE A 103 -5.59 -14.39 5.28
N THR A 104 -4.43 -14.33 4.62
CA THR A 104 -3.40 -13.32 4.86
C THR A 104 -3.18 -12.46 3.61
N GLY A 105 -3.31 -11.15 3.76
CA GLY A 105 -3.03 -10.16 2.70
C GLY A 105 -2.68 -8.85 3.35
N SER A 106 -1.62 -8.19 2.90
CA SER A 106 -1.15 -6.95 3.52
C SER A 106 -1.40 -5.75 2.61
N TYR A 107 -0.55 -5.52 1.61
CA TYR A 107 -0.63 -4.35 0.76
C TYR A 107 -1.04 -4.71 -0.66
N LEU A 108 -1.57 -3.72 -1.39
CA LEU A 108 -2.07 -3.89 -2.75
C LEU A 108 -1.38 -2.93 -3.71
N SER A 109 -1.17 -3.38 -4.94
CA SER A 109 -0.82 -2.54 -6.09
C SER A 109 -1.45 -3.07 -7.38
N PHE A 110 -1.42 -2.26 -8.44
CA PHE A 110 -2.04 -2.58 -9.72
C PHE A 110 -1.12 -2.14 -10.86
N ASP A 111 -0.84 -3.03 -11.83
CA ASP A 111 0.06 -2.75 -12.96
C ASP A 111 -0.66 -2.19 -14.20
N GLY A 112 -1.94 -1.85 -14.06
CA GLY A 112 -2.83 -1.45 -15.16
C GLY A 112 -3.64 -2.61 -15.73
N LYS A 113 -3.32 -3.86 -15.36
CA LYS A 113 -4.01 -5.07 -15.79
C LYS A 113 -4.31 -6.03 -14.65
N ASN A 114 -3.34 -6.29 -13.79
CA ASN A 114 -3.41 -7.30 -12.73
C ASN A 114 -3.28 -6.65 -11.35
N LEU A 115 -3.99 -7.22 -10.39
CA LEU A 115 -3.85 -6.90 -8.97
C LEU A 115 -2.66 -7.68 -8.40
N TYR A 116 -1.90 -7.01 -7.53
CA TYR A 116 -0.82 -7.59 -6.75
C TYR A 116 -1.09 -7.38 -5.27
N MET A 117 -0.79 -8.39 -4.46
CA MET A 117 -0.99 -8.36 -3.01
C MET A 117 0.23 -8.94 -2.30
N SER A 118 0.75 -8.23 -1.31
CA SER A 118 1.81 -8.76 -0.48
C SER A 118 1.27 -9.62 0.67
N GLN A 119 2.09 -10.60 1.08
CA GLN A 119 1.96 -11.32 2.34
C GLN A 119 3.17 -11.00 3.20
N TRP A 120 3.00 -10.15 4.22
CA TRP A 120 4.05 -9.54 5.02
C TRP A 120 5.11 -10.53 5.51
N TYR A 121 4.69 -11.48 6.35
CA TYR A 121 5.64 -12.44 6.95
C TYR A 121 6.10 -13.54 6.00
N LYS A 122 5.35 -13.77 4.91
CA LYS A 122 5.77 -14.71 3.86
C LYS A 122 6.75 -14.09 2.88
N LYS A 123 7.05 -12.79 3.01
CA LYS A 123 8.06 -12.04 2.24
C LYS A 123 7.86 -12.12 0.73
N ARG A 124 6.60 -12.27 0.30
CA ARG A 124 6.24 -12.45 -1.11
C ARG A 124 5.11 -11.54 -1.56
N ILE A 125 5.05 -11.31 -2.85
CA ILE A 125 3.96 -10.62 -3.53
C ILE A 125 3.30 -11.60 -4.49
N LEU A 126 1.97 -11.69 -4.42
CA LEU A 126 1.13 -12.54 -5.27
C LEU A 126 0.52 -11.68 -6.37
N LYS A 127 0.62 -12.14 -7.62
CA LYS A 127 -0.08 -11.57 -8.78
C LYS A 127 -1.35 -12.37 -9.05
N PHE A 128 -2.47 -11.67 -9.25
CA PHE A 128 -3.76 -12.29 -9.52
C PHE A 128 -4.21 -12.09 -10.97
N ASP A 129 -4.98 -13.05 -11.47
CA ASP A 129 -5.81 -12.84 -12.65
C ASP A 129 -7.10 -12.07 -12.29
N ASP A 130 -7.96 -11.81 -13.29
CA ASP A 130 -9.24 -11.12 -13.14
C ASP A 130 -10.29 -11.90 -12.32
N LYS A 131 -10.06 -13.20 -12.10
CA LYS A 131 -10.92 -14.10 -11.31
C LYS A 131 -10.45 -14.23 -9.85
N GLY A 132 -9.30 -13.63 -9.50
CA GLY A 132 -8.71 -13.73 -8.17
C GLY A 132 -7.84 -14.97 -7.96
N ASN A 133 -7.46 -15.70 -9.01
CA ASN A 133 -6.50 -16.79 -8.91
C ASN A 133 -5.08 -16.25 -8.90
N VAL A 134 -4.22 -16.85 -8.06
CA VAL A 134 -2.78 -16.53 -8.06
C VAL A 134 -2.15 -17.11 -9.33
N ILE A 135 -1.57 -16.25 -10.16
CA ILE A 135 -0.88 -16.62 -11.40
C ILE A 135 0.62 -16.48 -11.32
N ARG A 136 1.14 -15.81 -10.27
CA ARG A 136 2.58 -15.68 -10.03
C ARG A 136 2.85 -15.31 -8.58
N GLU A 137 3.98 -15.80 -8.06
CA GLU A 137 4.58 -15.39 -6.80
C GLU A 137 5.92 -14.70 -7.05
N ILE A 138 6.21 -13.65 -6.29
CA ILE A 138 7.47 -12.89 -6.34
C ILE A 138 8.02 -12.86 -4.92
N ASP A 139 9.14 -13.54 -4.68
CA ASP A 139 9.89 -13.44 -3.43
C ASP A 139 10.66 -12.11 -3.39
N VAL A 140 10.54 -11.36 -2.32
CA VAL A 140 11.27 -10.11 -2.12
C VAL A 140 12.29 -10.19 -1.00
N GLY A 141 12.45 -11.35 -0.37
CA GLY A 141 13.51 -11.67 0.58
C GLY A 141 13.41 -11.00 1.96
N ALA A 142 12.41 -10.14 2.21
CA ALA A 142 12.24 -9.40 3.45
C ALA A 142 10.75 -9.12 3.73
N GLU A 143 10.42 -8.68 4.95
CA GLU A 143 9.07 -8.18 5.28
C GLU A 143 8.69 -7.01 4.40
N ILE A 144 7.40 -6.87 4.08
CA ILE A 144 6.88 -5.89 3.13
C ILE A 144 5.91 -4.96 3.85
N CYS A 145 6.21 -3.65 3.88
CA CYS A 145 5.31 -2.65 4.46
C CYS A 145 4.60 -1.75 3.44
N GLY A 146 4.77 -2.02 2.15
CA GLY A 146 4.08 -1.33 1.05
C GLY A 146 4.67 -1.67 -0.30
N HIS A 147 3.87 -1.56 -1.36
CA HIS A 147 4.36 -1.65 -2.74
C HIS A 147 3.43 -0.91 -3.71
N THR A 148 3.99 -0.44 -4.82
CA THR A 148 3.26 0.26 -5.87
C THR A 148 3.95 0.13 -7.22
N PHE A 149 3.21 0.30 -8.30
CA PHE A 149 3.80 0.47 -9.63
C PHE A 149 4.06 1.94 -9.92
N ALA A 150 5.25 2.23 -10.44
CA ALA A 150 5.63 3.54 -10.96
C ALA A 150 6.49 3.37 -12.21
N ASN A 151 6.14 4.05 -13.29
CA ASN A 151 6.88 4.03 -14.56
C ASN A 151 7.20 2.60 -15.09
N GLY A 152 6.23 1.68 -14.95
CA GLY A 152 6.35 0.30 -15.44
C GLY A 152 7.16 -0.65 -14.54
N SER A 153 7.72 -0.18 -13.43
CA SER A 153 8.43 -0.99 -12.45
C SER A 153 7.62 -1.14 -11.16
N LEU A 154 7.78 -2.27 -10.49
CA LEU A 154 7.26 -2.48 -9.14
C LEU A 154 8.26 -1.95 -8.12
N TYR A 155 7.81 -1.07 -7.24
CA TYR A 155 8.57 -0.58 -6.08
C TYR A 155 8.01 -1.17 -4.80
N VAL A 156 8.89 -1.60 -3.91
CA VAL A 156 8.54 -2.31 -2.68
C VAL A 156 9.26 -1.67 -1.50
N LEU A 157 8.51 -1.34 -0.45
CA LEU A 157 9.08 -1.04 0.85
C LEU A 157 9.30 -2.37 1.57
N ARG A 158 10.57 -2.76 1.72
CA ARG A 158 10.97 -4.02 2.33
C ARG A 158 11.98 -3.83 3.45
N GLY A 159 12.02 -4.77 4.39
CA GLY A 159 12.94 -4.67 5.52
C GLY A 159 12.48 -5.48 6.70
N GLN A 160 12.38 -4.85 7.87
CA GLN A 160 11.89 -5.47 9.10
C GLN A 160 11.19 -4.46 10.01
N GLU A 161 10.18 -4.94 10.73
CA GLU A 161 9.50 -4.14 11.76
C GLU A 161 10.22 -4.23 13.12
N ARG A 162 10.80 -5.37 13.45
CA ARG A 162 11.37 -5.63 14.77
C ARG A 162 12.82 -6.11 14.69
N PRO A 163 13.69 -5.78 15.67
CA PRO A 163 13.41 -5.01 16.90
C PRO A 163 13.22 -3.51 16.68
N ASN A 164 13.75 -2.95 15.59
CA ASN A 164 13.57 -1.57 15.16
C ASN A 164 13.16 -1.56 13.71
N GLU A 165 12.27 -0.63 13.37
CA GLU A 165 11.85 -0.46 11.97
C GLU A 165 13.05 -0.07 11.10
N ASP A 166 13.32 -0.88 10.09
CA ASP A 166 14.39 -0.68 9.10
C ASP A 166 13.82 -0.97 7.72
N TRP A 167 13.46 0.08 7.01
CA TRP A 167 12.80 -0.02 5.71
C TRP A 167 13.68 0.52 4.60
N ARG A 168 13.68 -0.18 3.48
CA ARG A 168 14.28 0.22 2.22
C ARG A 168 13.26 0.24 1.12
N ILE A 169 13.38 1.18 0.20
CA ILE A 169 12.69 1.10 -1.07
C ILE A 169 13.54 0.31 -2.05
N ALA A 170 12.95 -0.73 -2.61
CA ALA A 170 13.57 -1.58 -3.62
C ALA A 170 12.78 -1.53 -4.93
N ARG A 171 13.45 -1.74 -6.06
CA ARG A 171 12.83 -1.93 -7.38
C ARG A 171 12.82 -3.41 -7.72
N VAL A 172 11.74 -3.88 -8.33
CA VAL A 172 11.57 -5.24 -8.80
C VAL A 172 11.17 -5.21 -10.28
N ASN A 173 11.98 -5.85 -11.13
CA ASN A 173 11.60 -6.04 -12.53
C ASN A 173 10.68 -7.27 -12.66
N THR A 174 9.38 -7.02 -12.75
CA THR A 174 8.37 -8.09 -12.82
C THR A 174 8.35 -8.85 -14.16
N GLN A 175 9.12 -8.42 -15.17
CA GLN A 175 9.20 -9.09 -16.46
C GLN A 175 10.23 -10.25 -16.46
N GLU A 176 11.16 -10.22 -15.52
CA GLU A 176 12.15 -11.30 -15.38
C GLU A 176 11.49 -12.60 -14.92
N GLU A 177 12.03 -13.73 -15.35
CA GLU A 177 11.55 -15.05 -14.95
C GLU A 177 11.69 -15.24 -13.43
N THR A 178 12.82 -14.80 -12.87
CA THR A 178 13.10 -14.79 -11.43
C THR A 178 13.37 -13.36 -10.98
N PRO A 179 12.31 -12.58 -10.64
CA PRO A 179 12.46 -11.19 -10.23
C PRO A 179 13.27 -11.07 -8.94
N ALA A 180 14.28 -10.21 -8.94
CA ALA A 180 15.04 -9.86 -7.75
C ALA A 180 14.66 -8.45 -7.28
N ALA A 181 14.68 -8.24 -5.97
CA ALA A 181 14.49 -6.92 -5.39
C ALA A 181 15.85 -6.23 -5.20
N GLU A 182 16.03 -5.09 -5.87
CA GLU A 182 17.22 -4.25 -5.81
C GLU A 182 16.96 -3.05 -4.89
N ASP A 183 17.67 -2.95 -3.76
CA ASP A 183 17.53 -1.82 -2.84
C ASP A 183 18.08 -0.54 -3.48
N ILE A 184 17.29 0.52 -3.41
CA ILE A 184 17.62 1.85 -3.97
C ILE A 184 17.99 2.82 -2.86
N GLY A 185 17.32 2.75 -1.71
CA GLY A 185 17.60 3.68 -0.61
C GLY A 185 16.85 3.36 0.67
N VAL A 186 17.33 3.90 1.76
CA VAL A 186 16.76 3.80 3.09
C VAL A 186 15.55 4.73 3.22
N VAL A 187 14.47 4.25 3.86
CA VAL A 187 13.28 5.02 4.24
C VAL A 187 13.32 5.23 5.75
N PRO A 188 13.72 6.43 6.24
CA PRO A 188 14.06 6.66 7.65
C PRO A 188 12.85 6.93 8.55
N PHE A 189 11.73 6.24 8.31
CA PHE A 189 10.52 6.37 9.15
C PHE A 189 9.67 5.09 9.14
N ALA A 190 8.81 4.96 10.14
CA ALA A 190 7.88 3.84 10.33
C ALA A 190 6.80 3.81 9.24
N SER A 191 7.17 3.30 8.07
CA SER A 191 6.39 3.35 6.84
C SER A 191 5.28 2.31 6.82
N ARG A 192 4.11 2.68 6.30
CA ARG A 192 2.98 1.76 6.00
C ARG A 192 2.30 2.18 4.71
N SER A 193 2.07 1.21 3.84
CA SER A 193 1.61 1.42 2.46
C SER A 193 2.63 2.18 1.58
N LEU A 194 2.46 2.07 0.28
CA LEU A 194 3.19 2.83 -0.71
C LEU A 194 2.26 3.11 -1.89
N THR A 195 2.21 4.35 -2.32
CA THR A 195 1.50 4.74 -3.55
C THR A 195 2.33 5.76 -4.33
N PHE A 196 2.03 5.96 -5.60
CA PHE A 196 2.73 6.88 -6.49
C PHE A 196 1.71 7.79 -7.20
N ASP A 197 1.91 9.11 -7.13
CA ASP A 197 0.97 10.09 -7.67
C ASP A 197 1.25 10.50 -9.14
N GLY A 198 2.32 9.94 -9.70
CA GLY A 198 2.85 10.28 -11.03
C GLY A 198 4.17 11.04 -10.96
N GLU A 199 4.53 11.60 -9.80
CA GLU A 199 5.76 12.36 -9.55
C GLU A 199 6.50 11.86 -8.31
N LEU A 200 5.81 11.69 -7.18
CA LEU A 200 6.36 11.34 -5.89
C LEU A 200 5.78 10.03 -5.34
N PHE A 201 6.56 9.34 -4.54
CA PHE A 201 6.09 8.25 -3.71
C PHE A 201 5.49 8.81 -2.42
N TRP A 202 4.41 8.18 -1.95
CA TRP A 202 3.72 8.54 -0.73
C TRP A 202 3.54 7.33 0.18
N SER A 203 3.74 7.53 1.48
CA SER A 203 3.55 6.49 2.49
C SER A 203 3.05 7.10 3.79
N ASN A 204 2.30 6.33 4.57
CA ASN A 204 1.92 6.69 5.92
C ASN A 204 3.13 6.58 6.85
N HIS A 205 3.38 7.57 7.68
CA HIS A 205 4.25 7.47 8.85
C HIS A 205 3.39 7.17 10.08
N ARG A 206 3.19 5.89 10.34
CA ARG A 206 2.26 5.39 11.35
C ARG A 206 2.51 5.90 12.76
N ALA A 207 3.80 6.01 13.16
CA ALA A 207 4.17 6.42 14.50
C ALA A 207 3.94 7.92 14.79
N LYS A 208 3.67 8.73 13.76
CA LYS A 208 3.47 10.19 13.89
C LYS A 208 2.15 10.67 13.29
N ASP A 209 1.28 9.75 12.88
CA ASP A 209 0.00 10.06 12.26
C ASP A 209 0.14 11.10 11.12
N THR A 210 1.09 10.85 10.20
CA THR A 210 1.33 11.71 9.05
C THR A 210 1.41 10.89 7.75
N ILE A 211 1.21 11.58 6.63
CA ILE A 211 1.41 11.04 5.29
C ILE A 211 2.61 11.80 4.69
N ILE A 212 3.60 11.07 4.23
CA ILE A 212 4.87 11.63 3.75
C ILE A 212 5.04 11.32 2.28
N SER A 213 5.39 12.34 1.49
CA SER A 213 5.90 12.13 0.14
C SER A 213 7.43 12.19 0.11
N PHE A 214 8.00 11.44 -0.81
CA PHE A 214 9.44 11.41 -1.02
C PHE A 214 9.80 11.09 -2.47
N ALA A 215 10.99 11.56 -2.86
CA ALA A 215 11.66 11.17 -4.09
C ALA A 215 12.74 10.11 -3.80
N LEU A 216 13.07 9.31 -4.82
CA LEU A 216 14.19 8.38 -4.76
C LEU A 216 15.51 9.17 -4.62
N PRO A 217 16.56 8.58 -3.98
CA PRO A 217 17.88 9.18 -3.98
C PRO A 217 18.43 9.31 -5.41
N LYS A 218 19.25 10.32 -5.62
CA LYS A 218 19.90 10.56 -6.93
C LYS A 218 21.10 9.64 -7.12
#